data_997ec867b0a8251323851e2931bd109a
#
_entry.id   997ec867b0a8251323851e2931bd109a
#
_cell.length_a   1.000
_cell.length_b   1.000
_cell.length_c   1.000
_cell.angle_alpha   90.00
_cell.angle_beta   90.00
_cell.angle_gamma   90.00
#
_symmetry.space_group_name_H-M   'P 1'
#
loop_
_entity.id
_entity.type
_entity.pdbx_description
1 polymer ?
#
loop_
_entity_poly.entity_id
_entity_poly.type
_entity_poly.pdbx_seq_one_letter_code
_entity_poly.pdbx_strand_id
1 'polypeptide(L)'
;DLTQSVTFTRLQDVTLEEKVQFEKKQAERRRNPYGLKFGQVSEEEIIRGAIESGVAVFLHGPSSEGKSARVKQIDPTCEIIYLRNATPESLNGKSVYNGSTGEMMDVPPTWLKKLQEKCEKEPDRFHVVFFDEITNALPSIQGIAFNIVLDREVNGIWKLPENARIVAA
;
A
#
# COMPACT_ATOMS: atom_id res chain seq x y z
N ASP A 1 41.95 -14.75 -5.20
CA ASP A 1 41.66 -16.17 -5.60
C ASP A 1 40.42 -16.65 -4.85
N LEU A 2 39.25 -16.43 -5.47
CA LEU A 2 37.97 -16.96 -5.02
C LEU A 2 37.36 -17.81 -6.13
N THR A 3 37.99 -18.94 -6.37
CA THR A 3 37.39 -20.02 -7.15
C THR A 3 36.83 -21.06 -6.18
N GLN A 4 35.59 -20.82 -5.68
CA GLN A 4 34.80 -21.90 -5.11
C GLN A 4 34.24 -22.73 -6.27
N SER A 5 34.80 -23.91 -6.45
CA SER A 5 34.30 -24.94 -7.37
C SER A 5 32.91 -25.37 -6.92
N VAL A 6 31.90 -25.03 -7.70
CA VAL A 6 30.53 -25.57 -7.52
C VAL A 6 30.56 -27.02 -7.99
N THR A 7 30.59 -27.97 -7.07
CA THR A 7 30.48 -29.40 -7.35
C THR A 7 29.02 -29.71 -7.68
N PHE A 8 28.75 -30.01 -8.94
CA PHE A 8 27.45 -30.53 -9.36
C PHE A 8 27.33 -31.99 -8.93
N THR A 9 26.68 -32.24 -7.78
CA THR A 9 26.30 -33.58 -7.37
C THR A 9 25.13 -34.06 -8.26
N ARG A 10 25.28 -35.23 -8.91
CA ARG A 10 24.21 -35.79 -9.73
C ARG A 10 23.01 -36.07 -8.88
N LEU A 11 21.81 -35.72 -9.37
CA LEU A 11 20.50 -35.89 -8.70
C LEU A 11 20.19 -37.34 -8.26
N GLN A 12 20.99 -38.33 -8.69
CA GLN A 12 20.85 -39.74 -8.37
C GLN A 12 21.42 -40.13 -7.00
N ASP A 13 22.28 -39.30 -6.41
CA ASP A 13 22.98 -39.61 -5.16
C ASP A 13 22.36 -38.91 -3.94
N VAL A 14 21.23 -38.21 -4.12
CA VAL A 14 20.55 -37.46 -3.06
C VAL A 14 19.55 -38.37 -2.35
N THR A 15 19.71 -38.56 -1.05
CA THR A 15 18.82 -39.39 -0.25
C THR A 15 17.42 -38.80 -0.16
N LEU A 16 16.41 -39.64 0.15
CA LEU A 16 15.04 -39.19 0.29
C LEU A 16 14.89 -38.09 1.38
N GLU A 17 15.68 -38.20 2.45
CA GLU A 17 15.71 -37.23 3.55
C GLU A 17 16.25 -35.87 3.09
N GLU A 18 17.29 -35.85 2.27
CA GLU A 18 17.87 -34.62 1.71
C GLU A 18 16.88 -33.94 0.73
N LYS A 19 16.12 -34.72 -0.05
CA LYS A 19 15.06 -34.19 -0.91
C LYS A 19 13.94 -33.54 -0.10
N VAL A 20 13.48 -34.21 0.97
CA VAL A 20 12.46 -33.65 1.86
C VAL A 20 12.95 -32.39 2.59
N GLN A 21 14.21 -32.39 3.01
CA GLN A 21 14.81 -31.20 3.63
C GLN A 21 14.96 -30.04 2.63
N PHE A 22 15.35 -30.33 1.39
CA PHE A 22 15.47 -29.35 0.33
C PHE A 22 14.10 -28.74 -0.03
N GLU A 23 13.06 -29.57 -0.14
CA GLU A 23 11.69 -29.10 -0.41
C GLU A 23 11.15 -28.26 0.74
N LYS A 24 11.37 -28.65 2.01
CA LYS A 24 11.03 -27.85 3.18
C LYS A 24 11.74 -26.49 3.16
N LYS A 25 13.03 -26.48 2.85
CA LYS A 25 13.84 -25.25 2.76
C LYS A 25 13.42 -24.35 1.60
N GLN A 26 12.99 -24.94 0.48
CA GLN A 26 12.40 -24.17 -0.63
C GLN A 26 11.01 -23.60 -0.28
N ALA A 27 10.17 -24.38 0.39
CA ALA A 27 8.87 -23.91 0.86
C ALA A 27 9.00 -22.77 1.87
N GLU A 28 9.98 -22.88 2.76
CA GLU A 28 10.29 -21.82 3.75
C GLU A 28 10.83 -20.55 3.08
N ARG A 29 11.71 -20.68 2.06
CA ARG A 29 12.18 -19.56 1.23
C ARG A 29 11.07 -18.90 0.42
N ARG A 30 10.08 -19.67 -0.06
CA ARG A 30 8.90 -19.11 -0.74
C ARG A 30 7.99 -18.34 0.22
N ARG A 31 7.89 -18.79 1.49
CA ARG A 31 7.14 -18.10 2.55
C ARG A 31 7.87 -16.89 3.11
N ASN A 32 9.20 -16.93 3.12
CA ASN A 32 10.05 -15.89 3.69
C ASN A 32 11.25 -15.59 2.78
N PRO A 33 11.03 -14.95 1.61
CA PRO A 33 12.08 -14.71 0.62
C PRO A 33 13.21 -13.83 1.15
N TYR A 34 12.98 -13.06 2.20
CA TYR A 34 13.94 -12.12 2.78
C TYR A 34 14.62 -12.64 4.05
N GLY A 35 14.34 -13.88 4.48
CA GLY A 35 14.95 -14.47 5.69
C GLY A 35 14.55 -13.78 7.00
N LEU A 36 13.48 -12.98 7.00
CA LEU A 36 12.98 -12.30 8.19
C LEU A 36 12.48 -13.32 9.22
N LYS A 37 12.94 -13.23 10.45
CA LYS A 37 12.45 -14.07 11.55
C LYS A 37 11.09 -13.52 12.00
N PHE A 38 10.01 -13.90 11.31
CA PHE A 38 8.64 -13.47 11.61
C PHE A 38 8.12 -13.84 13.00
N GLY A 39 8.87 -14.57 13.80
CA GLY A 39 8.50 -14.90 15.18
C GLY A 39 8.85 -13.86 16.24
N GLN A 40 9.49 -12.75 15.87
CA GLN A 40 9.94 -11.72 16.81
C GLN A 40 9.32 -10.33 16.57
N VAL A 41 8.66 -10.11 15.43
CA VAL A 41 8.04 -8.81 15.08
C VAL A 41 6.59 -9.08 14.72
N SER A 42 5.66 -8.37 15.32
CA SER A 42 4.24 -8.49 14.98
C SER A 42 3.94 -7.91 13.58
N GLU A 43 2.90 -8.40 12.91
CA GLU A 43 2.46 -7.83 11.63
C GLU A 43 2.18 -6.32 11.75
N GLU A 44 1.64 -5.89 12.88
CA GLU A 44 1.35 -4.48 13.15
C GLU A 44 2.64 -3.65 13.19
N GLU A 45 3.70 -4.15 13.82
CA GLU A 45 5.01 -3.46 13.86
C GLU A 45 5.63 -3.35 12.46
N ILE A 46 5.47 -4.38 11.61
CA ILE A 46 5.95 -4.35 10.23
C ILE A 46 5.19 -3.31 9.41
N ILE A 47 3.85 -3.30 9.51
CA ILE A 47 3.01 -2.34 8.80
C ILE A 47 3.33 -0.92 9.29
N ARG A 48 3.42 -0.71 10.58
CA ARG A 48 3.77 0.59 11.19
C ARG A 48 5.14 1.07 10.71
N GLY A 49 6.17 0.23 10.76
CA GLY A 49 7.51 0.58 10.30
C GLY A 49 7.55 0.94 8.81
N ALA A 50 6.80 0.23 7.96
CA ALA A 50 6.69 0.56 6.54
C ALA A 50 5.97 1.92 6.33
N ILE A 51 4.88 2.17 7.04
CA ILE A 51 4.16 3.45 7.02
C ILE A 51 5.07 4.59 7.47
N GLU A 52 5.78 4.43 8.59
CA GLU A 52 6.70 5.42 9.14
C GLU A 52 7.85 5.75 8.17
N SER A 53 8.36 4.75 7.44
CA SER A 53 9.39 4.95 6.42
C SER A 53 8.90 5.68 5.16
N GLY A 54 7.60 5.95 5.04
CA GLY A 54 7.00 6.64 3.90
C GLY A 54 6.74 5.77 2.67
N VAL A 55 6.95 4.46 2.78
CA VAL A 55 6.65 3.50 1.71
C VAL A 55 5.15 3.24 1.66
N ALA A 56 4.58 3.20 0.45
CA ALA A 56 3.20 2.78 0.27
C ALA A 56 3.05 1.29 0.59
N VAL A 57 2.06 0.96 1.42
CA VAL A 57 1.84 -0.41 1.92
C VAL A 57 0.64 -1.02 1.22
N PHE A 58 0.79 -2.23 0.69
CA PHE A 58 -0.31 -3.02 0.16
C PHE A 58 -0.59 -4.22 1.07
N LEU A 59 -1.79 -4.26 1.66
CA LEU A 59 -2.23 -5.34 2.53
C LEU A 59 -2.96 -6.40 1.70
N HIS A 60 -2.36 -7.57 1.55
CA HIS A 60 -2.96 -8.69 0.85
C HIS A 60 -3.56 -9.70 1.83
N GLY A 61 -4.78 -10.14 1.58
CA GLY A 61 -5.48 -11.13 2.40
C GLY A 61 -6.99 -11.15 2.11
N PRO A 62 -7.72 -12.19 2.59
CA PRO A 62 -9.16 -12.31 2.43
C PRO A 62 -9.94 -11.11 2.99
N SER A 63 -11.13 -10.86 2.43
CA SER A 63 -11.94 -9.67 2.74
C SER A 63 -12.42 -9.56 4.20
N SER A 64 -12.27 -10.60 5.02
CA SER A 64 -12.75 -10.62 6.41
C SER A 64 -11.67 -10.57 7.48
N GLU A 65 -10.41 -10.42 7.12
CA GLU A 65 -9.27 -10.49 8.06
C GLU A 65 -8.98 -9.19 8.84
N GLY A 66 -9.90 -8.23 8.86
CA GLY A 66 -9.76 -7.02 9.66
C GLY A 66 -8.67 -6.05 9.19
N LYS A 67 -8.33 -6.03 7.88
CA LYS A 67 -7.33 -5.09 7.32
C LYS A 67 -7.62 -3.64 7.70
N SER A 68 -8.85 -3.19 7.51
CA SER A 68 -9.28 -1.81 7.87
C SER A 68 -9.19 -1.55 9.38
N ALA A 69 -9.42 -2.56 10.23
CA ALA A 69 -9.25 -2.43 11.67
C ALA A 69 -7.77 -2.25 12.06
N ARG A 70 -6.85 -2.99 11.41
CA ARG A 70 -5.40 -2.85 11.62
C ARG A 70 -4.89 -1.46 11.24
N VAL A 71 -5.36 -0.93 10.10
CA VAL A 71 -5.00 0.44 9.69
C VAL A 71 -5.51 1.47 10.70
N LYS A 72 -6.74 1.30 11.21
CA LYS A 72 -7.30 2.16 12.27
C LYS A 72 -6.57 2.06 13.61
N GLN A 73 -5.94 0.94 13.92
CA GLN A 73 -5.10 0.82 15.12
C GLN A 73 -3.82 1.65 14.98
N ILE A 74 -3.28 1.74 13.77
CA ILE A 74 -2.07 2.54 13.49
C ILE A 74 -2.39 4.03 13.44
N ASP A 75 -3.44 4.40 12.71
CA ASP A 75 -3.97 5.76 12.65
C ASP A 75 -5.50 5.75 12.83
N PRO A 76 -6.02 6.00 14.05
CA PRO A 76 -7.46 6.06 14.32
C PRO A 76 -8.20 7.12 13.50
N THR A 77 -7.47 8.12 13.00
CA THR A 77 -8.01 9.22 12.21
C THR A 77 -7.83 9.01 10.70
N CYS A 78 -7.40 7.81 10.26
CA CYS A 78 -7.14 7.52 8.85
C CYS A 78 -8.36 7.83 7.98
N GLU A 79 -8.10 8.38 6.78
CA GLU A 79 -9.15 8.60 5.79
C GLU A 79 -9.33 7.33 4.96
N ILE A 80 -10.52 6.69 5.04
CA ILE A 80 -10.80 5.45 4.34
C ILE A 80 -11.61 5.74 3.08
N ILE A 81 -11.13 5.24 1.95
CA ILE A 81 -11.76 5.37 0.64
C ILE A 81 -12.07 3.97 0.12
N TYR A 82 -13.36 3.63 0.08
CA TYR A 82 -13.83 2.36 -0.46
C TYR A 82 -13.86 2.43 -1.99
N LEU A 83 -12.84 1.88 -2.64
CA LEU A 83 -12.66 1.98 -4.09
C LEU A 83 -13.73 1.24 -4.88
N ARG A 84 -14.32 0.19 -4.33
CA ARG A 84 -15.43 -0.54 -4.95
C ARG A 84 -16.60 0.38 -5.32
N ASN A 85 -16.87 1.40 -4.50
CA ASN A 85 -17.99 2.33 -4.67
C ASN A 85 -17.55 3.71 -5.16
N ALA A 86 -16.26 3.89 -5.47
CA ALA A 86 -15.71 5.16 -5.89
C ALA A 86 -16.09 5.50 -7.34
N THR A 87 -16.22 6.78 -7.62
CA THR A 87 -16.31 7.32 -8.98
C THR A 87 -15.01 8.08 -9.31
N PRO A 88 -14.69 8.30 -10.60
CA PRO A 88 -13.52 9.10 -10.96
C PRO A 88 -13.50 10.47 -10.28
N GLU A 89 -14.66 11.16 -10.20
CA GLU A 89 -14.76 12.47 -9.57
C GLU A 89 -14.55 12.41 -8.06
N SER A 90 -14.96 11.33 -7.40
CA SER A 90 -14.75 11.14 -5.97
C SER A 90 -13.28 10.94 -5.61
N LEU A 91 -12.48 10.40 -6.55
CA LEU A 91 -11.04 10.19 -6.38
C LEU A 91 -10.20 11.38 -6.85
N ASN A 92 -10.47 11.87 -8.07
CA ASN A 92 -9.65 12.87 -8.74
C ASN A 92 -10.17 14.32 -8.57
N GLY A 93 -11.35 14.49 -7.97
CA GLY A 93 -12.01 15.80 -8.00
C GLY A 93 -12.73 16.05 -9.33
N LYS A 94 -13.15 17.27 -9.55
CA LYS A 94 -13.93 17.66 -10.73
C LYS A 94 -13.67 19.09 -11.13
N SER A 95 -13.80 19.36 -12.42
CA SER A 95 -13.84 20.72 -12.93
C SER A 95 -15.28 21.27 -12.88
N VAL A 96 -15.44 22.47 -12.38
CA VAL A 96 -16.71 23.15 -12.21
C VAL A 96 -16.66 24.50 -12.91
N TYR A 97 -17.70 24.82 -13.68
CA TYR A 97 -17.82 26.13 -14.29
C TYR A 97 -18.23 27.19 -13.25
N ASN A 98 -17.42 28.24 -13.14
CA ASN A 98 -17.74 29.40 -12.30
C ASN A 98 -18.51 30.44 -13.13
N GLY A 99 -19.81 30.51 -12.93
CA GLY A 99 -20.68 31.44 -13.64
C GLY A 99 -20.40 32.93 -13.38
N SER A 100 -19.66 33.25 -12.31
CA SER A 100 -19.29 34.64 -11.99
C SER A 100 -18.03 35.10 -12.74
N THR A 101 -17.07 34.20 -12.96
CA THR A 101 -15.81 34.51 -13.65
C THR A 101 -15.81 34.08 -15.12
N GLY A 102 -16.71 33.18 -15.51
CA GLY A 102 -16.75 32.58 -16.84
C GLY A 102 -15.67 31.52 -17.08
N GLU A 103 -14.99 31.03 -16.03
CA GLU A 103 -13.87 30.13 -16.11
C GLU A 103 -14.16 28.75 -15.52
N MET A 104 -13.43 27.74 -15.95
CA MET A 104 -13.42 26.42 -15.31
C MET A 104 -12.50 26.45 -14.10
N MET A 105 -13.00 25.91 -12.98
CA MET A 105 -12.22 25.74 -11.75
C MET A 105 -12.11 24.27 -11.39
N ASP A 106 -10.92 23.81 -11.09
CA ASP A 106 -10.71 22.46 -10.57
C ASP A 106 -10.92 22.44 -9.05
N VAL A 107 -11.77 21.51 -8.60
CA VAL A 107 -12.14 21.32 -7.20
C VAL A 107 -11.58 19.98 -6.74
N PRO A 108 -10.68 19.98 -5.74
CA PRO A 108 -10.11 18.73 -5.21
C PRO A 108 -11.18 17.86 -4.56
N PRO A 109 -10.96 16.53 -4.54
CA PRO A 109 -11.89 15.61 -3.88
C PRO A 109 -11.92 15.85 -2.37
N THR A 110 -13.07 15.56 -1.77
CA THR A 110 -13.30 15.84 -0.33
C THR A 110 -12.31 15.13 0.59
N TRP A 111 -11.92 13.90 0.24
CA TRP A 111 -10.94 13.14 1.04
C TRP A 111 -9.58 13.83 1.08
N LEU A 112 -9.15 14.42 -0.04
CA LEU A 112 -7.86 15.12 -0.12
C LEU A 112 -7.87 16.39 0.74
N LYS A 113 -8.96 17.17 0.68
CA LYS A 113 -9.11 18.36 1.56
C LYS A 113 -9.00 17.99 3.03
N LYS A 114 -9.72 16.94 3.46
CA LYS A 114 -9.67 16.45 4.85
C LYS A 114 -8.26 15.98 5.24
N LEU A 115 -7.58 15.27 4.33
CA LEU A 115 -6.21 14.82 4.57
C LEU A 115 -5.26 16.02 4.72
N GLN A 116 -5.33 17.00 3.82
CA GLN A 116 -4.53 18.23 3.87
C GLN A 116 -4.75 18.99 5.18
N GLU A 117 -6.01 19.20 5.59
CA GLU A 117 -6.34 19.86 6.85
C GLU A 117 -5.77 19.14 8.09
N LYS A 118 -5.78 17.80 8.09
CA LYS A 118 -5.17 17.00 9.17
C LYS A 118 -3.65 17.16 9.18
N CYS A 119 -3.03 17.04 8.01
CA CYS A 119 -1.59 17.16 7.85
C CYS A 119 -1.06 18.55 8.26
N GLU A 120 -1.82 19.61 7.98
CA GLU A 120 -1.49 20.98 8.37
C GLU A 120 -1.66 21.22 9.88
N LYS A 121 -2.70 20.63 10.50
CA LYS A 121 -2.93 20.76 11.95
C LYS A 121 -1.92 20.00 12.80
N GLU A 122 -1.43 18.87 12.32
CA GLU A 122 -0.51 17.99 13.05
C GLU A 122 0.70 17.65 12.14
N PRO A 123 1.60 18.61 11.85
CA PRO A 123 2.68 18.43 10.89
C PRO A 123 3.73 17.40 11.31
N ASP A 124 3.92 17.20 12.62
CA ASP A 124 4.87 16.24 13.17
C ASP A 124 4.35 14.81 13.23
N ARG A 125 3.09 14.61 12.85
CA ARG A 125 2.45 13.31 12.80
C ARG A 125 2.18 12.90 11.36
N PHE A 126 2.31 11.61 11.04
CA PHE A 126 1.82 11.08 9.76
C PHE A 126 0.32 10.82 9.82
N HIS A 127 -0.35 10.99 8.69
CA HIS A 127 -1.78 10.71 8.51
C HIS A 127 -1.98 9.73 7.37
N VAL A 128 -2.78 8.69 7.63
CA VAL A 128 -2.98 7.61 6.66
C VAL A 128 -4.20 7.89 5.79
N VAL A 129 -4.04 7.76 4.48
CA VAL A 129 -5.14 7.52 3.54
C VAL A 129 -5.14 6.04 3.16
N PHE A 130 -6.28 5.39 3.35
CA PHE A 130 -6.43 3.97 3.11
C PHE A 130 -7.37 3.72 1.93
N PHE A 131 -6.82 3.17 0.85
CA PHE A 131 -7.57 2.72 -0.32
C PHE A 131 -8.02 1.27 -0.10
N ASP A 132 -9.26 1.07 0.33
CA ASP A 132 -9.82 -0.24 0.63
C ASP A 132 -10.53 -0.84 -0.59
N GLU A 133 -10.48 -2.17 -0.72
CA GLU A 133 -11.09 -2.96 -1.80
C GLU A 133 -10.62 -2.60 -3.21
N ILE A 134 -9.33 -2.30 -3.39
CA ILE A 134 -8.77 -1.91 -4.70
C ILE A 134 -8.94 -3.02 -5.74
N THR A 135 -8.84 -4.30 -5.34
CA THR A 135 -8.98 -5.45 -6.21
C THR A 135 -10.42 -5.65 -6.70
N ASN A 136 -11.40 -5.10 -6.00
CA ASN A 136 -12.83 -5.17 -6.32
C ASN A 136 -13.34 -3.92 -7.05
N ALA A 137 -12.48 -2.95 -7.27
CA ALA A 137 -12.81 -1.71 -7.96
C ALA A 137 -12.83 -1.90 -9.49
N LEU A 138 -13.53 -1.02 -10.20
CA LEU A 138 -13.48 -0.97 -11.66
C LEU A 138 -12.04 -0.68 -12.13
N PRO A 139 -11.60 -1.21 -13.29
CA PRO A 139 -10.24 -0.98 -13.80
C PRO A 139 -9.87 0.50 -13.93
N SER A 140 -10.81 1.36 -14.31
CA SER A 140 -10.61 2.81 -14.38
C SER A 140 -10.32 3.43 -13.01
N ILE A 141 -10.99 2.96 -11.96
CA ILE A 141 -10.79 3.40 -10.59
C ILE A 141 -9.44 2.88 -10.04
N GLN A 142 -9.11 1.62 -10.34
CA GLN A 142 -7.79 1.05 -10.00
C GLN A 142 -6.67 1.88 -10.63
N GLY A 143 -6.79 2.24 -11.92
CA GLY A 143 -5.80 3.07 -12.62
C GLY A 143 -5.59 4.43 -11.95
N ILE A 144 -6.68 5.10 -11.55
CA ILE A 144 -6.60 6.36 -10.82
C ILE A 144 -5.90 6.17 -9.46
N ALA A 145 -6.29 5.15 -8.70
CA ALA A 145 -5.69 4.87 -7.40
C ALA A 145 -4.19 4.55 -7.51
N PHE A 146 -3.78 3.75 -8.50
CA PHE A 146 -2.36 3.46 -8.75
C PHE A 146 -1.56 4.72 -9.10
N ASN A 147 -2.09 5.63 -9.92
CA ASN A 147 -1.41 6.88 -10.21
C ASN A 147 -1.23 7.72 -8.94
N ILE A 148 -2.25 7.82 -8.09
CA ILE A 148 -2.14 8.53 -6.81
C ILE A 148 -1.05 7.90 -5.91
N VAL A 149 -0.97 6.56 -5.87
CA VAL A 149 0.04 5.86 -5.07
C VAL A 149 1.46 6.10 -5.61
N LEU A 150 1.64 6.04 -6.93
CA LEU A 150 2.95 6.16 -7.58
C LEU A 150 3.46 7.60 -7.60
N ASP A 151 2.62 8.52 -8.03
CA ASP A 151 3.03 9.91 -8.29
C ASP A 151 2.84 10.80 -7.05
N ARG A 152 2.10 10.33 -6.04
CA ARG A 152 1.67 11.11 -4.87
C ARG A 152 0.96 12.41 -5.27
N GLU A 153 0.23 12.36 -6.37
CA GLU A 153 -0.53 13.47 -6.94
C GLU A 153 -1.95 13.02 -7.30
N VAL A 154 -2.91 13.91 -7.10
CA VAL A 154 -4.31 13.70 -7.47
C VAL A 154 -4.60 14.52 -8.72
N ASN A 155 -5.03 13.82 -9.79
CA ASN A 155 -5.34 14.40 -11.11
C ASN A 155 -4.19 15.20 -11.75
N GLY A 156 -2.92 14.94 -11.36
CA GLY A 156 -1.77 15.70 -11.82
C GLY A 156 -1.74 17.18 -11.40
N ILE A 157 -2.63 17.57 -10.47
CA ILE A 157 -2.82 18.97 -10.04
C ILE A 157 -2.43 19.13 -8.57
N TRP A 158 -2.90 18.22 -7.70
CA TRP A 158 -2.74 18.37 -6.26
C TRP A 158 -1.78 17.33 -5.69
N LYS A 159 -0.68 17.80 -5.11
CA LYS A 159 0.27 16.93 -4.40
C LYS A 159 -0.28 16.50 -3.05
N LEU A 160 0.01 15.25 -2.69
CA LEU A 160 -0.22 14.79 -1.32
C LEU A 160 0.78 15.44 -0.37
N PRO A 161 0.36 15.81 0.86
CA PRO A 161 1.29 16.30 1.89
C PRO A 161 2.43 15.30 2.17
N GLU A 162 3.59 15.81 2.57
CA GLU A 162 4.77 14.98 2.85
C GLU A 162 4.55 14.00 3.99
N ASN A 163 3.77 14.40 5.01
CA ASN A 163 3.38 13.56 6.14
C ASN A 163 2.15 12.69 5.87
N ALA A 164 1.58 12.71 4.67
CA ALA A 164 0.57 11.74 4.26
C ALA A 164 1.22 10.36 3.97
N ARG A 165 0.55 9.31 4.36
CA ARG A 165 0.96 7.91 4.14
C ARG A 165 -0.14 7.14 3.43
N ILE A 166 0.26 6.28 2.50
CA ILE A 166 -0.69 5.53 1.67
C ILE A 166 -0.67 4.07 2.08
N VAL A 167 -1.86 3.54 2.35
CA VAL A 167 -2.10 2.10 2.53
C VAL A 167 -3.19 1.68 1.56
N ALA A 168 -3.06 0.51 0.95
CA ALA A 168 -4.07 -0.07 0.07
C ALA A 168 -4.37 -1.53 0.44
N ALA A 169 -5.56 -2.06 0.10
CA ALA A 169 -5.94 -3.45 0.30
C ALA A 169 -6.89 -3.96 -0.80
#